data_82645e26e6181b9b4f13383eb411fada
#
_entry.id   82645e26e6181b9b4f13383eb411fada
#
_cell.length_a   1.000
_cell.length_b   1.000
_cell.length_c   1.000
_cell.angle_alpha   90.00
_cell.angle_beta   90.00
_cell.angle_gamma   90.00
#
_symmetry.space_group_name_H-M   'P 1'
#
loop_
_entity.id
_entity.type
_entity.pdbx_description
1 polymer ?
#
loop_
_entity_poly.entity_id
_entity_poly.type
_entity_poly.pdbx_seq_one_letter_code
_entity_poly.pdbx_strand_id
1 'polypeptide(L)'
;TLDDDAHLRDLLEAADATKELTVGLLGFCMGGMYCGKAAVSDRFDRIVSFYGMIRLPEAWKGSGHREPLELLAAGHPDRMLAIIGERDHYTPPADVDALEALGVTVARYPDAEHGFAHDASRPAHRPDDAADAFERAREWFLGW
;
A
#
# COMPACT_ATOMS: atom_id res chain seq x y z
N THR A 1 12.76 7.19 15.37
CA THR A 1 11.31 7.15 15.61
C THR A 1 10.62 7.47 14.30
N LEU A 2 9.70 6.60 13.86
CA LEU A 2 8.90 6.85 12.67
C LEU A 2 7.86 7.95 12.99
N ASP A 3 7.76 8.93 12.11
CA ASP A 3 6.87 10.08 12.24
C ASP A 3 6.08 10.23 10.95
N ASP A 4 4.76 10.05 11.00
CA ASP A 4 3.89 10.12 9.83
C ASP A 4 3.96 11.47 9.14
N ASP A 5 3.97 12.57 9.90
CA ASP A 5 3.98 13.91 9.31
C ASP A 5 5.28 14.16 8.55
N ALA A 6 6.42 13.68 9.06
CA ALA A 6 7.70 13.77 8.37
C ALA A 6 7.71 12.92 7.09
N HIS A 7 7.27 11.67 7.16
CA HIS A 7 7.27 10.77 6.00
C HIS A 7 6.28 11.21 4.92
N LEU A 8 5.09 11.65 5.30
CA LEU A 8 4.11 12.15 4.33
C LEU A 8 4.60 13.44 3.66
N ARG A 9 5.23 14.34 4.40
CA ARG A 9 5.86 15.53 3.83
C ARG A 9 6.96 15.15 2.82
N ASP A 10 7.85 14.23 3.18
CA ASP A 10 8.92 13.77 2.29
C ASP A 10 8.37 13.16 0.98
N LEU A 11 7.28 12.39 1.07
CA LEU A 11 6.59 11.84 -0.11
C LEU A 11 6.02 12.95 -1.01
N LEU A 12 5.41 13.96 -0.41
CA LEU A 12 4.85 15.10 -1.16
C LEU A 12 5.96 15.94 -1.82
N GLU A 13 7.04 16.20 -1.11
CA GLU A 13 8.20 16.91 -1.65
C GLU A 13 8.84 16.13 -2.81
N ALA A 14 8.96 14.80 -2.69
CA ALA A 14 9.46 13.96 -3.77
C ALA A 14 8.53 13.99 -4.99
N ALA A 15 7.22 13.94 -4.80
CA ALA A 15 6.25 14.04 -5.88
C ALA A 15 6.33 15.41 -6.58
N ASP A 16 6.45 16.50 -5.83
CA ASP A 16 6.58 17.85 -6.39
C ASP A 16 7.90 18.05 -7.14
N ALA A 17 8.97 17.40 -6.68
CA ALA A 17 10.26 17.44 -7.37
C ALA A 17 10.25 16.83 -8.77
N THR A 18 9.30 15.95 -9.08
CA THR A 18 9.14 15.38 -10.44
C THR A 18 8.68 16.43 -11.44
N LYS A 19 8.02 17.49 -10.98
CA LYS A 19 7.36 18.55 -11.79
C LYS A 19 6.25 18.01 -12.71
N GLU A 20 5.82 16.78 -12.49
CA GLU A 20 4.73 16.16 -13.23
C GLU A 20 3.39 16.46 -12.59
N LEU A 21 2.34 16.59 -13.40
CA LEU A 21 0.98 16.79 -12.92
C LEU A 21 0.41 15.47 -12.38
N THR A 22 0.70 14.37 -13.06
CA THR A 22 0.23 13.02 -12.71
C THR A 22 1.34 12.22 -12.05
N VAL A 23 1.12 11.77 -10.82
CA VAL A 23 2.10 11.01 -10.06
C VAL A 23 1.49 9.75 -9.49
N GLY A 24 2.15 8.61 -9.74
CA GLY A 24 1.85 7.33 -9.11
C GLY A 24 2.74 7.07 -7.90
N LEU A 25 2.21 6.36 -6.92
CA LEU A 25 2.94 5.95 -5.71
C LEU A 25 2.89 4.43 -5.56
N LEU A 26 4.04 3.80 -5.34
CA LEU A 26 4.15 2.37 -5.08
C LEU A 26 5.00 2.12 -3.84
N GLY A 27 4.57 1.19 -3.00
CA GLY A 27 5.33 0.81 -1.80
C GLY A 27 5.12 -0.64 -1.40
N PHE A 28 6.12 -1.17 -0.68
CA PHE A 28 6.14 -2.55 -0.19
C PHE A 28 6.18 -2.55 1.33
N CYS A 29 5.46 -3.48 1.97
CA CYS A 29 5.52 -3.68 3.41
C CYS A 29 5.16 -2.38 4.17
N MET A 30 6.06 -1.85 4.98
CA MET A 30 5.91 -0.55 5.63
C MET A 30 5.68 0.58 4.60
N GLY A 31 6.38 0.54 3.47
CA GLY A 31 6.15 1.47 2.35
C GLY A 31 4.74 1.36 1.78
N GLY A 32 4.18 0.14 1.72
CA GLY A 32 2.78 -0.09 1.34
C GLY A 32 1.79 0.50 2.35
N MET A 33 2.10 0.44 3.65
CA MET A 33 1.31 1.11 4.68
C MET A 33 1.30 2.64 4.45
N TYR A 34 2.46 3.23 4.15
CA TYR A 34 2.54 4.67 3.84
C TYR A 34 1.84 5.04 2.53
N CYS A 35 1.74 4.13 1.57
CA CYS A 35 0.87 4.31 0.40
C CYS A 35 -0.59 4.55 0.81
N GLY A 36 -1.12 3.72 1.71
CA GLY A 36 -2.48 3.90 2.25
C GLY A 36 -2.64 5.24 3.00
N LYS A 37 -1.65 5.62 3.81
CA LYS A 37 -1.67 6.91 4.53
C LYS A 37 -1.58 8.10 3.57
N ALA A 38 -0.76 8.01 2.53
CA ALA A 38 -0.58 9.07 1.53
C ALA A 38 -1.83 9.32 0.67
N ALA A 39 -2.77 8.37 0.63
CA ALA A 39 -4.05 8.52 -0.07
C ALA A 39 -4.94 9.63 0.50
N VAL A 40 -4.61 10.19 1.67
CA VAL A 40 -5.27 11.39 2.20
C VAL A 40 -4.99 12.63 1.36
N SER A 41 -3.89 12.64 0.59
CA SER A 41 -3.49 13.75 -0.27
C SER A 41 -4.03 13.59 -1.69
N ASP A 42 -4.40 14.70 -2.33
CA ASP A 42 -4.77 14.76 -3.74
C ASP A 42 -3.58 14.59 -4.70
N ARG A 43 -2.35 14.60 -4.18
CA ARG A 43 -1.12 14.64 -5.01
C ARG A 43 -0.87 13.36 -5.80
N PHE A 44 -1.39 12.22 -5.33
CA PHE A 44 -1.17 10.93 -5.96
C PHE A 44 -2.43 10.47 -6.71
N ASP A 45 -2.30 10.27 -8.01
CA ASP A 45 -3.42 9.89 -8.89
C ASP A 45 -3.70 8.40 -8.87
N ARG A 46 -2.65 7.58 -8.75
CA ARG A 46 -2.71 6.13 -8.62
C ARG A 46 -1.74 5.63 -7.57
N ILE A 47 -2.21 4.71 -6.75
CA ILE A 47 -1.46 4.18 -5.62
C ILE A 47 -1.48 2.66 -5.66
N VAL A 48 -0.33 2.03 -5.46
CA VAL A 48 -0.21 0.57 -5.34
C VAL A 48 0.50 0.22 -4.04
N SER A 49 -0.17 -0.55 -3.22
CA SER A 49 0.36 -1.06 -1.96
C SER A 49 0.58 -2.57 -2.06
N PHE A 50 1.83 -3.01 -2.02
CA PHE A 50 2.19 -4.41 -1.89
C PHE A 50 2.27 -4.77 -0.41
N TYR A 51 1.35 -5.63 0.04
CA TYR A 51 1.28 -6.15 1.42
C TYR A 51 1.55 -5.10 2.51
N GLY A 52 1.04 -3.89 2.31
CA GLY A 52 1.11 -2.84 3.33
C GLY A 52 0.17 -3.17 4.49
N MET A 53 0.64 -2.91 5.73
CA MET A 53 -0.21 -3.07 6.90
C MET A 53 -1.42 -2.13 6.81
N ILE A 54 -2.60 -2.72 6.99
CA ILE A 54 -3.89 -2.03 6.87
C ILE A 54 -4.23 -1.31 8.18
N ARG A 55 -3.85 -1.94 9.30
CA ARG A 55 -3.89 -1.34 10.63
C ARG A 55 -2.49 -1.28 11.22
N LEU A 56 -2.26 -0.36 12.13
CA LEU A 56 -0.99 -0.31 12.84
C LEU A 56 -0.77 -1.59 13.63
N PRO A 57 0.38 -2.26 13.48
CA PRO A 57 0.79 -3.30 14.41
C PRO A 57 0.81 -2.76 15.84
N GLU A 58 0.40 -3.56 16.81
CA GLU A 58 0.30 -3.13 18.21
C GLU A 58 1.60 -2.52 18.73
N ALA A 59 2.74 -3.11 18.34
CA ALA A 59 4.07 -2.63 18.73
C ALA A 59 4.42 -1.23 18.16
N TRP A 60 3.69 -0.75 17.17
CA TRP A 60 3.92 0.55 16.52
C TRP A 60 2.93 1.62 16.97
N LYS A 61 1.96 1.26 17.77
CA LYS A 61 1.01 2.23 18.35
C LYS A 61 1.75 3.17 19.30
N GLY A 62 1.44 4.45 19.21
CA GLY A 62 2.06 5.47 20.02
C GLY A 62 2.41 6.73 19.24
N SER A 63 3.39 7.46 19.71
CA SER A 63 3.74 8.77 19.17
C SER A 63 4.10 8.75 17.68
N GLY A 64 3.49 9.62 16.90
CA GLY A 64 3.84 9.87 15.50
C GLY A 64 3.15 8.97 14.48
N HIS A 65 2.41 7.93 14.91
CA HIS A 65 1.69 7.03 14.01
C HIS A 65 0.19 7.21 14.09
N ARG A 66 -0.44 7.38 12.93
CA ARG A 66 -1.90 7.37 12.76
C ARG A 66 -2.34 6.05 12.10
N GLU A 67 -3.57 5.62 12.37
CA GLU A 67 -4.14 4.43 11.74
C GLU A 67 -4.23 4.60 10.22
N PRO A 68 -3.61 3.69 9.43
CA PRO A 68 -3.64 3.79 7.97
C PRO A 68 -5.06 3.80 7.41
N LEU A 69 -5.93 2.96 7.96
CA LEU A 69 -7.32 2.83 7.50
C LEU A 69 -8.13 4.11 7.69
N GLU A 70 -7.88 4.86 8.78
CA GLU A 70 -8.56 6.14 9.05
C GLU A 70 -8.13 7.22 8.04
N LEU A 71 -6.84 7.31 7.76
CA LEU A 71 -6.32 8.27 6.76
C LEU A 71 -6.82 7.94 5.35
N LEU A 72 -6.82 6.66 5.00
CA LEU A 72 -7.33 6.19 3.72
C LEU A 72 -8.83 6.51 3.57
N ALA A 73 -9.63 6.28 4.61
CA ALA A 73 -11.05 6.59 4.62
C ALA A 73 -11.35 8.09 4.47
N ALA A 74 -10.47 8.94 4.99
CA ALA A 74 -10.56 10.39 4.86
C ALA A 74 -10.07 10.93 3.49
N GLY A 75 -9.43 10.08 2.69
CA GLY A 75 -8.81 10.47 1.43
C GLY A 75 -9.44 9.83 0.20
N HIS A 76 -8.62 9.14 -0.61
CA HIS A 76 -8.98 8.61 -1.92
C HIS A 76 -8.78 7.09 -2.03
N PRO A 77 -9.60 6.27 -1.35
CA PRO A 77 -9.48 4.82 -1.41
C PRO A 77 -9.68 4.25 -2.82
N ASP A 78 -10.45 4.91 -3.65
CA ASP A 78 -10.71 4.55 -5.06
C ASP A 78 -9.46 4.66 -5.97
N ARG A 79 -8.43 5.38 -5.53
CA ARG A 79 -7.16 5.50 -6.25
C ARG A 79 -6.16 4.37 -5.93
N MET A 80 -6.50 3.50 -4.98
CA MET A 80 -5.57 2.49 -4.47
C MET A 80 -5.87 1.09 -4.96
N LEU A 81 -4.82 0.39 -5.41
CA LEU A 81 -4.76 -1.06 -5.57
C LEU A 81 -3.95 -1.63 -4.41
N ALA A 82 -4.53 -2.53 -3.64
CA ALA A 82 -3.86 -3.30 -2.61
C ALA A 82 -3.58 -4.72 -3.10
N ILE A 83 -2.33 -5.14 -3.04
CA ILE A 83 -1.87 -6.49 -3.41
C ILE A 83 -1.61 -7.26 -2.12
N ILE A 84 -2.39 -8.31 -1.88
CA ILE A 84 -2.48 -8.99 -0.58
C ILE A 84 -2.26 -10.49 -0.75
N GLY A 85 -1.35 -11.05 0.05
CA GLY A 85 -1.24 -12.48 0.25
C GLY A 85 -2.22 -12.95 1.33
N GLU A 86 -3.04 -13.96 1.05
CA GLU A 86 -4.05 -14.41 2.03
C GLU A 86 -3.47 -15.20 3.20
N ARG A 87 -2.18 -15.60 3.12
CA ARG A 87 -1.42 -16.18 4.24
C ARG A 87 -0.58 -15.17 5.00
N ASP A 88 -0.71 -13.89 4.67
CA ASP A 88 0.01 -12.81 5.35
C ASP A 88 -0.67 -12.48 6.69
N HIS A 89 0.02 -12.74 7.80
CA HIS A 89 -0.51 -12.47 9.14
C HIS A 89 -0.57 -10.97 9.48
N TYR A 90 0.14 -10.11 8.74
CA TYR A 90 0.03 -8.65 8.90
C TYR A 90 -1.22 -8.05 8.26
N THR A 91 -1.88 -8.80 7.38
CA THR A 91 -3.09 -8.36 6.67
C THR A 91 -4.22 -9.39 6.86
N PRO A 92 -4.74 -9.55 8.09
CA PRO A 92 -5.79 -10.54 8.35
C PRO A 92 -7.06 -10.27 7.54
N PRO A 93 -7.87 -11.29 7.25
CA PRO A 93 -9.04 -11.16 6.36
C PRO A 93 -10.00 -10.04 6.73
N ALA A 94 -10.26 -9.81 8.00
CA ALA A 94 -11.14 -8.73 8.45
C ALA A 94 -10.63 -7.34 8.07
N ASP A 95 -9.30 -7.14 8.07
CA ASP A 95 -8.68 -5.88 7.67
C ASP A 95 -8.77 -5.71 6.15
N VAL A 96 -8.59 -6.78 5.39
CA VAL A 96 -8.75 -6.75 3.92
C VAL A 96 -10.20 -6.45 3.54
N ASP A 97 -11.17 -7.05 4.23
CA ASP A 97 -12.58 -6.74 4.02
C ASP A 97 -12.89 -5.27 4.33
N ALA A 98 -12.25 -4.69 5.33
CA ALA A 98 -12.37 -3.26 5.64
C ALA A 98 -11.81 -2.36 4.52
N LEU A 99 -10.70 -2.74 3.86
CA LEU A 99 -10.20 -2.03 2.68
C LEU A 99 -11.22 -2.05 1.54
N GLU A 100 -11.75 -3.21 1.22
CA GLU A 100 -12.75 -3.36 0.15
C GLU A 100 -14.01 -2.55 0.45
N ALA A 101 -14.44 -2.51 1.70
CA ALA A 101 -15.59 -1.72 2.13
C ALA A 101 -15.40 -0.21 1.94
N LEU A 102 -14.15 0.28 1.94
CA LEU A 102 -13.82 1.67 1.64
C LEU A 102 -13.79 1.98 0.13
N GLY A 103 -13.80 0.97 -0.73
CA GLY A 103 -13.68 1.13 -2.18
C GLY A 103 -12.28 0.93 -2.74
N VAL A 104 -11.34 0.39 -1.96
CA VAL A 104 -10.03 -0.03 -2.45
C VAL A 104 -10.18 -1.24 -3.36
N THR A 105 -9.51 -1.24 -4.50
CA THR A 105 -9.38 -2.44 -5.34
C THR A 105 -8.35 -3.37 -4.72
N VAL A 106 -8.74 -4.64 -4.48
CA VAL A 106 -7.86 -5.62 -3.84
C VAL A 106 -7.57 -6.78 -4.80
N ALA A 107 -6.30 -7.09 -5.00
CA ALA A 107 -5.83 -8.29 -5.66
C ALA A 107 -5.36 -9.29 -4.59
N ARG A 108 -6.05 -10.43 -4.47
CA ARG A 108 -5.78 -11.47 -3.47
C ARG A 108 -5.00 -12.62 -4.09
N TYR A 109 -3.98 -13.09 -3.36
CA TYR A 109 -3.15 -14.23 -3.74
C TYR A 109 -3.26 -15.32 -2.64
N PRO A 110 -4.03 -16.40 -2.89
CA PRO A 110 -4.45 -17.34 -1.84
C PRO A 110 -3.30 -18.03 -1.11
N ASP A 111 -2.21 -18.30 -1.81
CA ASP A 111 -1.07 -19.05 -1.24
C ASP A 111 0.12 -18.16 -0.85
N ALA A 112 0.00 -16.85 -1.01
CA ALA A 112 1.09 -15.93 -0.77
C ALA A 112 1.15 -15.46 0.69
N GLU A 113 2.38 -15.37 1.20
CA GLU A 113 2.72 -14.80 2.50
C GLU A 113 3.22 -13.35 2.35
N HIS A 114 3.51 -12.72 3.48
CA HIS A 114 4.10 -11.38 3.49
C HIS A 114 5.41 -11.32 2.70
N GLY A 115 5.54 -10.33 1.83
CA GLY A 115 6.78 -10.10 1.08
C GLY A 115 7.03 -11.09 -0.06
N PHE A 116 5.98 -11.63 -0.68
CA PHE A 116 6.09 -12.66 -1.72
C PHE A 116 6.62 -12.15 -3.08
N ALA A 117 6.71 -10.86 -3.33
CA ALA A 117 6.91 -10.33 -4.67
C ALA A 117 8.25 -9.61 -4.91
N HIS A 118 8.74 -8.81 -3.96
CA HIS A 118 9.80 -7.83 -4.24
C HIS A 118 11.23 -8.36 -4.16
N ASP A 119 11.45 -9.56 -3.61
CA ASP A 119 12.79 -10.12 -3.41
C ASP A 119 12.80 -11.63 -3.68
N ALA A 120 13.39 -12.01 -4.82
CA ALA A 120 13.47 -13.41 -5.26
C ALA A 120 14.32 -14.31 -4.34
N SER A 121 15.16 -13.72 -3.47
CA SER A 121 15.97 -14.48 -2.53
C SER A 121 15.22 -14.91 -1.27
N ARG A 122 14.04 -14.33 -1.03
CA ARG A 122 13.25 -14.65 0.18
C ARG A 122 12.54 -15.99 0.04
N PRO A 123 12.45 -16.77 1.14
CA PRO A 123 11.67 -18.02 1.13
C PRO A 123 10.19 -17.83 0.78
N ALA A 124 9.61 -16.67 1.11
CA ALA A 124 8.23 -16.34 0.79
C ALA A 124 7.99 -15.98 -0.68
N HIS A 125 9.05 -15.83 -1.50
CA HIS A 125 8.91 -15.43 -2.90
C HIS A 125 8.14 -16.46 -3.71
N ARG A 126 7.16 -15.97 -4.48
CA ARG A 126 6.32 -16.76 -5.37
C ARG A 126 6.41 -16.16 -6.79
N PRO A 127 7.22 -16.77 -7.68
CA PRO A 127 7.53 -16.18 -8.99
C PRO A 127 6.30 -15.84 -9.84
N ASP A 128 5.34 -16.75 -9.93
CA ASP A 128 4.15 -16.55 -10.77
C ASP A 128 3.22 -15.50 -10.17
N ASP A 129 2.97 -15.55 -8.85
CA ASP A 129 2.17 -14.55 -8.14
C ASP A 129 2.84 -13.18 -8.21
N ALA A 130 4.17 -13.13 -8.06
CA ALA A 130 4.93 -11.89 -8.17
C ALA A 130 4.80 -11.27 -9.57
N ALA A 131 4.94 -12.09 -10.63
CA ALA A 131 4.81 -11.62 -12.01
C ALA A 131 3.41 -11.06 -12.28
N ASP A 132 2.36 -11.76 -11.86
CA ASP A 132 0.97 -11.29 -11.98
C ASP A 132 0.73 -10.01 -11.18
N ALA A 133 1.26 -9.94 -9.95
CA ALA A 133 1.10 -8.76 -9.09
C ALA A 133 1.75 -7.51 -9.70
N PHE A 134 2.96 -7.63 -10.26
CA PHE A 134 3.62 -6.51 -10.94
C PHE A 134 2.89 -6.11 -12.22
N GLU A 135 2.33 -7.06 -12.97
CA GLU A 135 1.55 -6.74 -14.16
C GLU A 135 0.26 -5.99 -13.79
N ARG A 136 -0.44 -6.41 -12.73
CA ARG A 136 -1.61 -5.67 -12.20
C ARG A 136 -1.25 -4.26 -11.76
N ALA A 137 -0.10 -4.09 -11.10
CA ALA A 137 0.41 -2.78 -10.71
C ALA A 137 0.67 -1.89 -11.93
N ARG A 138 1.31 -2.46 -12.97
CA ARG A 138 1.56 -1.76 -14.24
C ARG A 138 0.26 -1.31 -14.91
N GLU A 139 -0.70 -2.22 -15.03
CA GLU A 139 -2.01 -1.91 -15.61
C GLU A 139 -2.76 -0.84 -14.80
N TRP A 140 -2.67 -0.90 -13.48
CA TRP A 140 -3.27 0.10 -12.60
C TRP A 140 -2.72 1.49 -12.87
N PHE A 141 -1.40 1.63 -12.99
CA PHE A 141 -0.77 2.90 -13.31
C PHE A 141 -1.08 3.41 -14.72
N LEU A 142 -1.23 2.52 -15.69
CA LEU A 142 -1.53 2.89 -17.08
C LEU A 142 -3.02 3.19 -17.33
N GLY A 143 -3.90 2.84 -16.42
CA GLY A 143 -5.36 2.95 -16.55
C GLY A 143 -5.97 4.30 -16.13
N TRP A 144 -5.16 5.30 -15.88
CA TRP A 144 -5.68 6.63 -15.55
C TRP A 144 -6.00 7.50 -16.77
#